data_c4eba5f134760b60aef56ec99925d2f1
#
_entry.id   c4eba5f134760b60aef56ec99925d2f1
#
_cell.length_a   1.000
_cell.length_b   1.000
_cell.length_c   1.000
_cell.angle_alpha   90.00
_cell.angle_beta   90.00
_cell.angle_gamma   90.00
#
_symmetry.space_group_name_H-M   'P 1'
#
loop_
_entity.id
_entity.type
_entity.pdbx_description
1 polymer ?
#
loop_
_entity_poly.entity_id
_entity_poly.type
_entity_poly.pdbx_seq_one_letter_code
_entity_poly.pdbx_strand_id
1 'polypeptide(L)'
;MSKQAELERQLKKVSIEYRKFNAEQQEFAIKEIGRIRLEIIDMLSEYSGSDGIIKKQRLNKLLRELESIEKLVRDTGMDALSKVISDTAAFTNDGIKKSLSDVVGAAAISGVAFDKINKNVLRYMINRLGADNLVLSDRVWNFAGDQRAELTKVIRSGIIRGDSVNTISANVRKVYDNDAWKIRRLVVTEGNTAHRVATAYSAQQSQVVKAVRVHRGKANRPDHRCTQLELEDRYGMGPGLYKPTDSEIYMMHINCTGYLTYEIDPKYL
;
A
#
# COMPACT_ATOMS: atom_id res chain seq x y z
N MET A 1 -3.97 21.05 -29.13
CA MET A 1 -3.15 20.06 -28.38
C MET A 1 -3.37 18.72 -29.03
N SER A 2 -2.31 17.89 -29.24
CA SER A 2 -2.51 16.54 -29.79
C SER A 2 -3.26 15.64 -28.79
N LYS A 3 -3.95 14.60 -29.29
CA LYS A 3 -4.60 13.61 -28.43
C LYS A 3 -3.61 12.96 -27.46
N GLN A 4 -2.38 12.66 -27.93
CA GLN A 4 -1.31 12.13 -27.08
C GLN A 4 -1.01 13.05 -25.89
N ALA A 5 -0.77 14.33 -26.13
CA ALA A 5 -0.47 15.31 -25.08
C ALA A 5 -1.66 15.51 -24.12
N GLU A 6 -2.89 15.45 -24.63
CA GLU A 6 -4.09 15.56 -23.80
C GLU A 6 -4.26 14.32 -22.89
N LEU A 7 -4.08 13.11 -23.45
CA LEU A 7 -4.14 11.88 -22.66
C LEU A 7 -3.06 11.86 -21.55
N GLU A 8 -1.84 12.24 -21.90
CA GLU A 8 -0.76 12.31 -20.91
C GLU A 8 -1.09 13.30 -19.78
N ARG A 9 -1.66 14.46 -20.11
CA ARG A 9 -2.13 15.45 -19.14
C ARG A 9 -3.21 14.89 -18.22
N GLN A 10 -4.19 14.17 -18.77
CA GLN A 10 -5.27 13.57 -17.97
C GLN A 10 -4.76 12.45 -17.07
N LEU A 11 -3.93 11.53 -17.55
CA LEU A 11 -3.35 10.47 -16.74
C LEU A 11 -2.41 11.02 -15.64
N LYS A 12 -1.67 12.10 -15.94
CA LYS A 12 -0.92 12.83 -14.90
C LYS A 12 -1.86 13.39 -13.82
N LYS A 13 -3.01 13.93 -14.20
CA LYS A 13 -4.03 14.43 -13.28
C LYS A 13 -4.56 13.27 -12.39
N VAL A 14 -4.88 12.11 -12.98
CA VAL A 14 -5.27 10.91 -12.22
C VAL A 14 -4.21 10.54 -11.19
N SER A 15 -2.91 10.58 -11.55
CA SER A 15 -1.82 10.28 -10.63
C SER A 15 -1.65 11.33 -9.52
N ILE A 16 -2.00 12.59 -9.76
CA ILE A 16 -2.02 13.65 -8.74
C ILE A 16 -3.19 13.44 -7.77
N GLU A 17 -4.37 13.14 -8.29
CA GLU A 17 -5.57 12.84 -7.50
C GLU A 17 -5.38 11.56 -6.67
N TYR A 18 -4.73 10.56 -7.25
CA TYR A 18 -4.35 9.34 -6.56
C TYR A 18 -3.49 9.60 -5.31
N ARG A 19 -2.61 10.59 -5.31
CA ARG A 19 -1.80 10.91 -4.11
C ARG A 19 -2.67 11.36 -2.93
N LYS A 20 -3.75 12.10 -3.20
CA LYS A 20 -4.71 12.49 -2.16
C LYS A 20 -5.47 11.25 -1.66
N PHE A 21 -5.98 10.46 -2.59
CA PHE A 21 -6.63 9.19 -2.29
C PHE A 21 -5.72 8.25 -1.47
N ASN A 22 -4.44 8.12 -1.83
CA ASN A 22 -3.49 7.31 -1.06
C ASN A 22 -3.29 7.82 0.37
N ALA A 23 -3.34 9.14 0.60
CA ALA A 23 -3.28 9.68 1.96
C ALA A 23 -4.51 9.26 2.80
N GLU A 24 -5.70 9.23 2.21
CA GLU A 24 -6.91 8.72 2.87
C GLU A 24 -6.79 7.22 3.17
N GLN A 25 -6.21 6.43 2.26
CA GLN A 25 -5.94 5.01 2.48
C GLN A 25 -4.92 4.76 3.60
N GLN A 26 -3.95 5.65 3.78
CA GLN A 26 -3.02 5.57 4.92
C GLN A 26 -3.75 5.76 6.24
N GLU A 27 -4.59 6.78 6.36
CA GLU A 27 -5.36 7.03 7.57
C GLU A 27 -6.36 5.90 7.85
N PHE A 28 -7.00 5.35 6.81
CA PHE A 28 -7.85 4.17 6.93
C PHE A 28 -7.08 2.98 7.53
N ALA A 29 -5.94 2.60 6.97
CA ALA A 29 -5.16 1.45 7.44
C ALA A 29 -4.63 1.67 8.88
N ILE A 30 -4.17 2.89 9.22
CA ILE A 30 -3.73 3.24 10.56
C ILE A 30 -4.88 3.10 11.55
N LYS A 31 -6.07 3.56 11.20
CA LYS A 31 -7.26 3.47 12.04
C LYS A 31 -7.70 2.02 12.26
N GLU A 32 -7.75 1.22 11.21
CA GLU A 32 -8.17 -0.19 11.31
C GLU A 32 -7.20 -1.00 12.19
N ILE A 33 -5.90 -0.93 11.90
CA ILE A 33 -4.89 -1.63 12.71
C ILE A 33 -4.82 -1.03 14.13
N GLY A 34 -4.96 0.28 14.26
CA GLY A 34 -4.91 0.97 15.54
C GLY A 34 -6.07 0.66 16.50
N ARG A 35 -7.20 0.15 15.99
CA ARG A 35 -8.32 -0.28 16.84
C ARG A 35 -7.95 -1.43 17.78
N ILE A 36 -7.02 -2.27 17.40
CA ILE A 36 -6.57 -3.43 18.19
C ILE A 36 -5.98 -2.99 19.54
N ARG A 37 -5.48 -1.75 19.65
CA ARG A 37 -5.04 -1.20 20.94
C ARG A 37 -6.15 -1.19 22.00
N LEU A 38 -7.41 -1.09 21.60
CA LEU A 38 -8.55 -1.11 22.54
C LEU A 38 -8.71 -2.50 23.15
N GLU A 39 -8.61 -3.54 22.34
CA GLU A 39 -8.63 -4.94 22.80
C GLU A 39 -7.54 -5.19 23.86
N ILE A 40 -6.34 -4.63 23.65
CA ILE A 40 -5.24 -4.76 24.62
C ILE A 40 -5.57 -4.00 25.91
N ILE A 41 -6.14 -2.81 25.81
CA ILE A 41 -6.49 -1.99 26.98
C ILE A 41 -7.60 -2.70 27.79
N ASP A 42 -8.59 -3.27 27.13
CA ASP A 42 -9.66 -4.03 27.75
C ASP A 42 -9.10 -5.28 28.45
N MET A 43 -8.25 -6.03 27.78
CA MET A 43 -7.53 -7.16 28.36
C MET A 43 -6.71 -6.76 29.60
N LEU A 44 -5.96 -5.66 29.55
CA LEU A 44 -5.22 -5.16 30.71
C LEU A 44 -6.15 -4.81 31.89
N SER A 45 -7.31 -4.25 31.60
CA SER A 45 -8.32 -3.90 32.60
C SER A 45 -8.90 -5.14 33.30
N GLU A 46 -9.17 -6.23 32.54
CA GLU A 46 -9.64 -7.51 33.09
C GLU A 46 -8.63 -8.18 34.03
N TYR A 47 -7.33 -7.98 33.75
CA TYR A 47 -6.26 -8.52 34.59
C TYR A 47 -5.95 -7.68 35.82
N SER A 48 -6.51 -6.45 35.94
CA SER A 48 -6.28 -5.57 37.08
C SER A 48 -7.00 -6.06 38.34
N GLY A 49 -6.47 -5.70 39.48
CA GLY A 49 -7.18 -5.78 40.78
C GLY A 49 -8.04 -4.54 41.03
N SER A 50 -8.74 -4.53 42.15
CA SER A 50 -9.49 -3.34 42.62
C SER A 50 -8.61 -2.11 42.87
N ASP A 51 -7.31 -2.31 43.02
CA ASP A 51 -6.27 -1.30 43.17
C ASP A 51 -5.76 -0.74 41.82
N GLY A 52 -6.29 -1.25 40.70
CA GLY A 52 -5.86 -0.84 39.36
C GLY A 52 -4.48 -1.36 38.97
N ILE A 53 -3.93 -2.37 39.67
CA ILE A 53 -2.61 -2.94 39.44
C ILE A 53 -2.74 -4.40 39.00
N ILE A 54 -1.90 -4.80 38.04
CA ILE A 54 -1.81 -6.20 37.60
C ILE A 54 -0.76 -6.93 38.44
N LYS A 55 -1.19 -7.99 39.16
CA LYS A 55 -0.29 -8.80 39.99
C LYS A 55 0.72 -9.56 39.11
N LYS A 56 1.98 -9.63 39.55
CA LYS A 56 3.09 -10.32 38.82
C LYS A 56 2.77 -11.79 38.49
N GLN A 57 2.00 -12.47 39.33
CA GLN A 57 1.57 -13.87 39.10
C GLN A 57 0.71 -14.01 37.84
N ARG A 58 0.01 -12.97 37.42
CA ARG A 58 -0.84 -12.96 36.21
C ARG A 58 -0.06 -12.67 34.91
N LEU A 59 1.22 -12.21 35.02
CA LEU A 59 2.03 -11.77 33.89
C LEU A 59 2.13 -12.84 32.80
N ASN A 60 2.51 -14.07 33.16
CA ASN A 60 2.71 -15.13 32.17
C ASN A 60 1.44 -15.52 31.41
N LYS A 61 0.27 -15.42 32.07
CA LYS A 61 -1.01 -15.67 31.41
C LYS A 61 -1.33 -14.53 30.43
N LEU A 62 -1.16 -13.30 30.87
CA LEU A 62 -1.36 -12.10 30.04
C LEU A 62 -0.46 -12.10 28.80
N LEU A 63 0.83 -12.47 28.95
CA LEU A 63 1.75 -12.51 27.82
C LEU A 63 1.39 -13.59 26.79
N ARG A 64 0.78 -14.69 27.20
CA ARG A 64 0.25 -15.70 26.27
C ARG A 64 -0.96 -15.18 25.49
N GLU A 65 -1.81 -14.36 26.10
CA GLU A 65 -2.93 -13.75 25.39
C GLU A 65 -2.49 -12.70 24.36
N LEU A 66 -1.31 -12.09 24.51
CA LEU A 66 -0.72 -11.25 23.46
C LEU A 66 -0.42 -12.02 22.15
N GLU A 67 -0.34 -13.35 22.18
CA GLU A 67 -0.20 -14.16 20.96
C GLU A 67 -1.46 -14.11 20.09
N SER A 68 -2.64 -14.08 20.73
CA SER A 68 -3.90 -13.90 20.01
C SER A 68 -4.01 -12.49 19.39
N ILE A 69 -3.47 -11.47 20.07
CA ILE A 69 -3.39 -10.11 19.57
C ILE A 69 -2.48 -10.01 18.33
N GLU A 70 -1.33 -10.72 18.33
CA GLU A 70 -0.48 -10.77 17.14
C GLU A 70 -1.23 -11.32 15.93
N LYS A 71 -1.98 -12.40 16.10
CA LYS A 71 -2.83 -12.96 15.04
C LYS A 71 -3.87 -11.94 14.56
N LEU A 72 -4.54 -11.26 15.48
CA LEU A 72 -5.51 -10.21 15.14
C LEU A 72 -4.87 -9.07 14.33
N VAL A 73 -3.65 -8.63 14.69
CA VAL A 73 -2.89 -7.62 13.93
C VAL A 73 -2.58 -8.13 12.51
N ARG A 74 -2.21 -9.40 12.37
CA ARG A 74 -1.93 -10.02 11.06
C ARG A 74 -3.19 -10.02 10.18
N ASP A 75 -4.29 -10.53 10.71
CA ASP A 75 -5.54 -10.68 9.97
C ASP A 75 -6.10 -9.31 9.58
N THR A 76 -6.22 -8.38 10.54
CA THR A 76 -6.68 -7.00 10.28
C THR A 76 -5.76 -6.25 9.33
N GLY A 77 -4.44 -6.44 9.46
CA GLY A 77 -3.44 -5.82 8.58
C GLY A 77 -3.56 -6.33 7.13
N MET A 78 -3.75 -7.63 6.94
CA MET A 78 -3.98 -8.23 5.61
C MET A 78 -5.27 -7.75 4.98
N ASP A 79 -6.37 -7.68 5.74
CA ASP A 79 -7.65 -7.19 5.26
C ASP A 79 -7.58 -5.71 4.88
N ALA A 80 -6.98 -4.88 5.73
CA ALA A 80 -6.80 -3.45 5.47
C ALA A 80 -5.95 -3.21 4.21
N LEU A 81 -4.82 -3.90 4.04
CA LEU A 81 -3.96 -3.74 2.87
C LEU A 81 -4.60 -4.31 1.60
N SER A 82 -5.31 -5.43 1.69
CA SER A 82 -6.06 -5.99 0.55
C SER A 82 -7.15 -5.01 0.08
N LYS A 83 -7.84 -4.37 1.01
CA LYS A 83 -8.81 -3.31 0.69
C LYS A 83 -8.12 -2.09 0.06
N VAL A 84 -7.03 -1.60 0.60
CA VAL A 84 -6.24 -0.50 0.02
C VAL A 84 -5.84 -0.81 -1.43
N ILE A 85 -5.36 -2.02 -1.70
CA ILE A 85 -4.96 -2.46 -3.04
C ILE A 85 -6.17 -2.50 -3.98
N SER A 86 -7.29 -3.06 -3.54
CA SER A 86 -8.52 -3.17 -4.34
C SER A 86 -9.10 -1.80 -4.66
N ASP A 87 -9.21 -0.92 -3.67
CA ASP A 87 -9.72 0.44 -3.83
C ASP A 87 -8.80 1.26 -4.74
N THR A 88 -7.47 1.08 -4.63
CA THR A 88 -6.47 1.71 -5.52
C THR A 88 -6.65 1.25 -6.97
N ALA A 89 -6.84 -0.04 -7.20
CA ALA A 89 -7.02 -0.58 -8.54
C ALA A 89 -8.32 -0.02 -9.18
N ALA A 90 -9.41 0.03 -8.43
CA ALA A 90 -10.68 0.59 -8.88
C ALA A 90 -10.55 2.09 -9.21
N PHE A 91 -10.02 2.90 -8.27
CA PHE A 91 -9.75 4.33 -8.49
C PHE A 91 -8.93 4.59 -9.76
N THR A 92 -7.86 3.82 -9.93
CA THR A 92 -6.96 3.96 -11.08
C THR A 92 -7.66 3.64 -12.38
N ASN A 93 -8.39 2.53 -12.42
CA ASN A 93 -9.09 2.06 -13.62
C ASN A 93 -10.24 2.97 -14.01
N ASP A 94 -10.96 3.55 -13.05
CA ASP A 94 -12.01 4.55 -13.30
C ASP A 94 -11.41 5.82 -13.94
N GLY A 95 -10.28 6.30 -13.41
CA GLY A 95 -9.55 7.43 -13.98
C GLY A 95 -9.04 7.16 -15.40
N ILE A 96 -8.49 5.97 -15.65
CA ILE A 96 -8.02 5.53 -16.97
C ILE A 96 -9.18 5.41 -17.96
N LYS A 97 -10.25 4.72 -17.56
CA LYS A 97 -11.46 4.56 -18.36
C LYS A 97 -11.99 5.90 -18.82
N LYS A 98 -12.11 6.85 -17.89
CA LYS A 98 -12.54 8.21 -18.20
C LYS A 98 -11.59 8.90 -19.17
N SER A 99 -10.28 8.90 -18.89
CA SER A 99 -9.28 9.58 -19.70
C SER A 99 -9.22 9.03 -21.12
N LEU A 100 -9.25 7.71 -21.31
CA LEU A 100 -9.28 7.08 -22.63
C LEU A 100 -10.58 7.40 -23.40
N SER A 101 -11.72 7.33 -22.73
CA SER A 101 -13.03 7.63 -23.34
C SER A 101 -13.10 9.10 -23.78
N ASP A 102 -12.65 10.04 -22.95
CA ASP A 102 -12.73 11.48 -23.21
C ASP A 102 -11.79 11.91 -24.35
N VAL A 103 -10.60 11.31 -24.46
CA VAL A 103 -9.55 11.76 -25.41
C VAL A 103 -9.57 10.97 -26.71
N VAL A 104 -9.72 9.65 -26.62
CA VAL A 104 -9.64 8.76 -27.80
C VAL A 104 -11.03 8.34 -28.28
N GLY A 105 -11.99 8.26 -27.35
CA GLY A 105 -13.37 7.87 -27.60
C GLY A 105 -13.72 6.51 -26.99
N ALA A 106 -15.02 6.19 -26.97
CA ALA A 106 -15.54 4.97 -26.35
C ALA A 106 -14.94 3.66 -26.92
N ALA A 107 -14.52 3.66 -28.16
CA ALA A 107 -13.85 2.51 -28.80
C ALA A 107 -12.53 2.15 -28.09
N ALA A 108 -11.84 3.10 -27.46
CA ALA A 108 -10.57 2.87 -26.76
C ALA A 108 -10.70 2.00 -25.51
N ILE A 109 -11.89 1.94 -24.92
CA ILE A 109 -12.21 1.14 -23.75
C ILE A 109 -13.06 -0.10 -24.08
N SER A 110 -13.45 -0.25 -25.35
CA SER A 110 -14.20 -1.41 -25.80
C SER A 110 -13.36 -2.69 -25.65
N GLY A 111 -13.91 -3.70 -24.98
CA GLY A 111 -13.22 -4.96 -24.71
C GLY A 111 -12.28 -4.94 -23.50
N VAL A 112 -12.06 -3.80 -22.83
CA VAL A 112 -11.26 -3.73 -21.59
C VAL A 112 -12.11 -4.18 -20.40
N ALA A 113 -11.76 -5.32 -19.81
CA ALA A 113 -12.49 -5.90 -18.68
C ALA A 113 -11.96 -5.35 -17.34
N PHE A 114 -12.32 -4.10 -16.99
CA PHE A 114 -11.79 -3.40 -15.80
C PHE A 114 -12.01 -4.18 -14.49
N ASP A 115 -13.15 -4.83 -14.29
CA ASP A 115 -13.40 -5.65 -13.09
C ASP A 115 -12.46 -6.85 -13.00
N LYS A 116 -12.13 -7.47 -14.14
CA LYS A 116 -11.14 -8.55 -14.19
C LYS A 116 -9.74 -8.01 -13.91
N ILE A 117 -9.41 -6.82 -14.40
CA ILE A 117 -8.14 -6.16 -14.10
C ILE A 117 -8.02 -5.92 -12.61
N ASN A 118 -9.04 -5.35 -11.94
CA ASN A 118 -9.03 -5.11 -10.49
C ASN A 118 -8.73 -6.39 -9.69
N LYS A 119 -9.38 -7.51 -10.03
CA LYS A 119 -9.12 -8.81 -9.41
C LYS A 119 -7.70 -9.33 -9.68
N ASN A 120 -7.19 -9.13 -10.89
CA ASN A 120 -5.84 -9.55 -11.25
C ASN A 120 -4.77 -8.70 -10.55
N VAL A 121 -5.00 -7.40 -10.37
CA VAL A 121 -4.13 -6.51 -9.59
C VAL A 121 -4.02 -7.02 -8.15
N LEU A 122 -5.15 -7.26 -7.49
CA LEU A 122 -5.15 -7.79 -6.12
C LEU A 122 -4.38 -9.12 -6.03
N ARG A 123 -4.66 -10.05 -6.95
CA ARG A 123 -3.97 -11.35 -7.00
C ARG A 123 -2.45 -11.19 -7.18
N TYR A 124 -2.03 -10.33 -8.09
CA TYR A 124 -0.63 -10.04 -8.32
C TYR A 124 0.02 -9.46 -7.06
N MET A 125 -0.61 -8.46 -6.45
CA MET A 125 -0.08 -7.75 -5.29
C MET A 125 0.10 -8.65 -4.06
N ILE A 126 -0.81 -9.58 -3.83
CA ILE A 126 -0.73 -10.53 -2.70
C ILE A 126 0.41 -11.53 -2.91
N ASN A 127 0.63 -12.00 -4.14
CA ASN A 127 1.54 -13.09 -4.44
C ASN A 127 2.93 -12.66 -4.92
N ARG A 128 3.13 -11.36 -5.26
CA ARG A 128 4.42 -10.89 -5.75
C ARG A 128 5.46 -10.84 -4.62
N LEU A 129 6.70 -11.16 -4.96
CA LEU A 129 7.83 -10.83 -4.12
C LEU A 129 8.15 -9.33 -4.22
N GLY A 130 8.50 -8.71 -3.10
CA GLY A 130 9.03 -7.37 -3.06
C GLY A 130 10.56 -7.32 -3.28
N ALA A 131 11.13 -6.13 -3.19
CA ALA A 131 12.59 -5.95 -3.19
C ALA A 131 13.29 -6.61 -1.99
N ASP A 132 12.54 -6.93 -0.95
CA ASP A 132 12.94 -7.66 0.26
C ASP A 132 12.77 -9.18 0.15
N ASN A 133 12.40 -9.71 -1.02
CA ASN A 133 12.05 -11.11 -1.29
C ASN A 133 10.91 -11.66 -0.42
N LEU A 134 10.04 -10.79 0.10
CA LEU A 134 8.88 -11.17 0.91
C LEU A 134 7.59 -10.95 0.12
N VAL A 135 6.59 -11.81 0.35
CA VAL A 135 5.21 -11.56 -0.09
C VAL A 135 4.50 -10.60 0.87
N LEU A 136 3.32 -10.13 0.50
CA LEU A 136 2.58 -9.16 1.31
C LEU A 136 2.31 -9.68 2.74
N SER A 137 1.90 -10.94 2.87
CA SER A 137 1.64 -11.57 4.18
C SER A 137 2.87 -11.56 5.08
N ASP A 138 4.05 -11.85 4.55
CA ASP A 138 5.29 -11.89 5.35
C ASP A 138 5.62 -10.49 5.92
N ARG A 139 5.39 -9.43 5.13
CA ARG A 139 5.62 -8.05 5.60
C ARG A 139 4.66 -7.65 6.70
N VAL A 140 3.39 -8.07 6.58
CA VAL A 140 2.39 -7.85 7.62
C VAL A 140 2.74 -8.66 8.87
N TRP A 141 3.21 -9.89 8.71
CA TRP A 141 3.62 -10.74 9.84
C TRP A 141 4.84 -10.18 10.56
N ASN A 142 5.84 -9.72 9.83
CA ASN A 142 7.00 -9.06 10.44
C ASN A 142 6.58 -7.81 11.23
N PHE A 143 5.70 -6.98 10.67
CA PHE A 143 5.14 -5.83 11.38
C PHE A 143 4.39 -6.25 12.65
N ALA A 144 3.54 -7.27 12.61
CA ALA A 144 2.78 -7.75 13.76
C ALA A 144 3.69 -8.35 14.84
N GLY A 145 4.72 -9.09 14.44
CA GLY A 145 5.73 -9.66 15.34
C GLY A 145 6.53 -8.58 16.07
N ASP A 146 7.01 -7.57 15.34
CA ASP A 146 7.71 -6.41 15.91
C ASP A 146 6.82 -5.68 16.94
N GLN A 147 5.56 -5.43 16.57
CA GLN A 147 4.62 -4.75 17.43
C GLN A 147 4.32 -5.55 18.71
N ARG A 148 4.15 -6.88 18.59
CA ARG A 148 4.00 -7.75 19.74
C ARG A 148 5.22 -7.72 20.66
N ALA A 149 6.42 -7.73 20.10
CA ALA A 149 7.66 -7.66 20.88
C ALA A 149 7.74 -6.38 21.72
N GLU A 150 7.43 -5.22 21.13
CA GLU A 150 7.41 -3.93 21.84
C GLU A 150 6.30 -3.87 22.89
N LEU A 151 5.10 -4.38 22.59
CA LEU A 151 4.00 -4.48 23.54
C LEU A 151 4.36 -5.39 24.73
N THR A 152 4.97 -6.54 24.48
CA THR A 152 5.45 -7.46 25.51
C THR A 152 6.43 -6.77 26.45
N LYS A 153 7.38 -6.01 25.90
CA LYS A 153 8.39 -5.26 26.67
C LYS A 153 7.75 -4.19 27.55
N VAL A 154 6.85 -3.39 27.00
CA VAL A 154 6.17 -2.31 27.71
C VAL A 154 5.29 -2.85 28.83
N ILE A 155 4.46 -3.87 28.56
CA ILE A 155 3.54 -4.46 29.53
C ILE A 155 4.33 -5.15 30.64
N ARG A 156 5.31 -5.99 30.29
CA ARG A 156 6.16 -6.68 31.26
C ARG A 156 6.86 -5.69 32.22
N SER A 157 7.47 -4.65 31.66
CA SER A 157 8.18 -3.64 32.44
C SER A 157 7.24 -2.89 33.37
N GLY A 158 6.05 -2.50 32.91
CA GLY A 158 5.03 -1.84 33.73
C GLY A 158 4.57 -2.72 34.90
N ILE A 159 4.24 -3.98 34.66
CA ILE A 159 3.81 -4.91 35.71
C ILE A 159 4.93 -5.16 36.73
N ILE A 160 6.18 -5.31 36.30
CA ILE A 160 7.33 -5.51 37.21
C ILE A 160 7.55 -4.29 38.09
N ARG A 161 7.39 -3.07 37.56
CA ARG A 161 7.49 -1.83 38.34
C ARG A 161 6.32 -1.60 39.27
N GLY A 162 5.16 -2.25 39.05
CA GLY A 162 3.92 -2.00 39.76
C GLY A 162 3.15 -0.80 39.23
N ASP A 163 3.34 -0.45 37.94
CA ASP A 163 2.62 0.64 37.29
C ASP A 163 1.11 0.33 37.27
N SER A 164 0.28 1.38 37.37
CA SER A 164 -1.17 1.23 37.20
C SER A 164 -1.54 0.82 35.77
N VAL A 165 -2.68 0.16 35.58
CA VAL A 165 -3.23 -0.18 34.26
C VAL A 165 -3.34 1.08 33.37
N ASN A 166 -3.72 2.21 33.93
CA ASN A 166 -3.77 3.48 33.17
C ASN A 166 -2.40 3.88 32.60
N THR A 167 -1.34 3.74 33.40
CA THR A 167 0.04 4.02 32.96
C THR A 167 0.49 3.05 31.88
N ILE A 168 0.23 1.75 32.08
CA ILE A 168 0.56 0.71 31.08
C ILE A 168 -0.22 0.97 29.79
N SER A 169 -1.50 1.26 29.86
CA SER A 169 -2.37 1.58 28.70
C SER A 169 -1.89 2.82 27.94
N ALA A 170 -1.43 3.85 28.65
CA ALA A 170 -0.84 5.03 28.01
C ALA A 170 0.44 4.67 27.22
N ASN A 171 1.26 3.77 27.76
CA ASN A 171 2.45 3.30 27.09
C ASN A 171 2.12 2.37 25.88
N VAL A 172 1.08 1.55 25.99
CA VAL A 172 0.54 0.77 24.85
C VAL A 172 0.11 1.70 23.71
N ARG A 173 -0.63 2.76 23.99
CA ARG A 173 -1.00 3.77 22.97
C ARG A 173 0.22 4.34 22.26
N LYS A 174 1.29 4.68 23.01
CA LYS A 174 2.54 5.19 22.42
C LYS A 174 3.21 4.19 21.46
N VAL A 175 3.13 2.88 21.73
CA VAL A 175 3.65 1.87 20.79
C VAL A 175 2.92 1.98 19.44
N TYR A 176 1.60 2.05 19.44
CA TYR A 176 0.81 2.20 18.21
C TYR A 176 1.07 3.53 17.49
N ASP A 177 1.17 4.63 18.22
CA ASP A 177 1.46 5.95 17.65
C ASP A 177 2.85 5.97 16.99
N ASN A 178 3.84 5.34 17.65
CA ASN A 178 5.20 5.21 17.11
C ASN A 178 5.26 4.31 15.87
N ASP A 179 4.40 3.31 15.74
CA ASP A 179 4.39 2.38 14.61
C ASP A 179 3.57 2.87 13.40
N ALA A 180 2.82 3.96 13.55
CA ALA A 180 1.98 4.51 12.46
C ALA A 180 2.79 4.78 11.18
N TRP A 181 4.06 5.18 11.27
CA TRP A 181 4.92 5.40 10.11
C TRP A 181 5.23 4.11 9.33
N LYS A 182 5.30 2.95 10.02
CA LYS A 182 5.51 1.64 9.37
C LYS A 182 4.30 1.28 8.52
N ILE A 183 3.09 1.50 9.06
CA ILE A 183 1.83 1.29 8.34
C ILE A 183 1.77 2.22 7.12
N ARG A 184 2.06 3.51 7.29
CA ARG A 184 2.13 4.47 6.18
C ARG A 184 3.09 4.00 5.09
N ARG A 185 4.28 3.55 5.46
CA ARG A 185 5.29 3.06 4.51
C ARG A 185 4.78 1.85 3.71
N LEU A 186 4.08 0.90 4.36
CA LEU A 186 3.44 -0.23 3.68
C LEU A 186 2.37 0.26 2.70
N VAL A 187 1.43 1.09 3.15
CA VAL A 187 0.34 1.61 2.30
C VAL A 187 0.88 2.41 1.11
N VAL A 188 1.86 3.27 1.32
CA VAL A 188 2.48 4.04 0.22
C VAL A 188 3.15 3.11 -0.79
N THR A 189 3.89 2.11 -0.32
CA THR A 189 4.61 1.18 -1.20
C THR A 189 3.65 0.29 -1.98
N GLU A 190 2.72 -0.35 -1.28
CA GLU A 190 1.78 -1.29 -1.91
C GLU A 190 0.74 -0.56 -2.77
N GLY A 191 0.21 0.56 -2.29
CA GLY A 191 -0.75 1.37 -3.04
C GLY A 191 -0.14 1.94 -4.34
N ASN A 192 1.03 2.59 -4.28
CA ASN A 192 1.68 3.10 -5.50
C ASN A 192 2.05 1.98 -6.48
N THR A 193 2.42 0.81 -5.98
CA THR A 193 2.66 -0.37 -6.84
C THR A 193 1.37 -0.84 -7.48
N ALA A 194 0.26 -0.96 -6.72
CA ALA A 194 -1.05 -1.33 -7.26
C ALA A 194 -1.55 -0.33 -8.31
N HIS A 195 -1.33 0.97 -8.10
CA HIS A 195 -1.64 2.01 -9.09
C HIS A 195 -0.89 1.79 -10.41
N ARG A 196 0.42 1.51 -10.38
CA ARG A 196 1.20 1.22 -11.59
C ARG A 196 0.80 -0.10 -12.24
N VAL A 197 0.55 -1.14 -11.46
CA VAL A 197 0.08 -2.45 -11.99
C VAL A 197 -1.28 -2.31 -12.65
N ALA A 198 -2.23 -1.59 -12.05
CA ALA A 198 -3.53 -1.31 -12.66
C ALA A 198 -3.38 -0.55 -13.98
N THR A 199 -2.52 0.47 -14.01
CA THR A 199 -2.21 1.23 -15.23
C THR A 199 -1.62 0.33 -16.31
N ALA A 200 -0.63 -0.51 -15.98
CA ALA A 200 0.01 -1.42 -16.92
C ALA A 200 -0.96 -2.52 -17.42
N TYR A 201 -1.76 -3.11 -16.55
CA TYR A 201 -2.73 -4.16 -16.94
C TYR A 201 -3.86 -3.59 -17.81
N SER A 202 -4.30 -2.36 -17.58
CA SER A 202 -5.27 -1.70 -18.45
C SER A 202 -4.66 -1.40 -19.84
N ALA A 203 -3.39 -0.99 -19.87
CA ALA A 203 -2.65 -0.82 -21.14
C ALA A 203 -2.52 -2.12 -21.93
N GLN A 204 -2.27 -3.27 -21.27
CA GLN A 204 -2.17 -4.58 -21.93
C GLN A 204 -3.47 -5.02 -22.61
N GLN A 205 -4.62 -4.59 -22.10
CA GLN A 205 -5.93 -4.94 -22.68
C GLN A 205 -6.45 -3.90 -23.67
N SER A 206 -5.86 -2.72 -23.72
CA SER A 206 -6.28 -1.65 -24.62
C SER A 206 -5.64 -1.81 -26.00
N GLN A 207 -6.46 -1.82 -27.05
CA GLN A 207 -6.00 -1.88 -28.44
C GLN A 207 -5.34 -0.58 -28.92
N VAL A 208 -5.57 0.52 -28.21
CA VAL A 208 -5.05 1.86 -28.59
C VAL A 208 -3.75 2.23 -27.92
N VAL A 209 -3.33 1.48 -26.89
CA VAL A 209 -2.09 1.76 -26.14
C VAL A 209 -0.95 0.91 -26.70
N LYS A 210 0.08 1.58 -27.23
CA LYS A 210 1.29 0.95 -27.76
C LYS A 210 2.32 0.63 -26.68
N ALA A 211 2.51 1.58 -25.76
CA ALA A 211 3.52 1.51 -24.69
C ALA A 211 3.07 2.29 -23.47
N VAL A 212 3.76 2.10 -22.35
CA VAL A 212 3.63 2.91 -21.15
C VAL A 212 4.90 3.74 -20.95
N ARG A 213 4.73 5.00 -20.50
CA ARG A 213 5.82 5.89 -20.16
C ARG A 213 5.99 5.98 -18.67
N VAL A 214 7.20 5.76 -18.19
CA VAL A 214 7.58 5.90 -16.78
C VAL A 214 7.84 7.37 -16.48
N HIS A 215 7.27 7.85 -15.38
CA HIS A 215 7.57 9.14 -14.77
C HIS A 215 8.11 8.90 -13.36
N ARG A 216 9.27 9.46 -13.07
CA ARG A 216 9.88 9.38 -11.73
C ARG A 216 9.05 10.11 -10.68
N GLY A 217 9.27 9.76 -9.42
CA GLY A 217 8.66 10.44 -8.28
C GLY A 217 9.27 11.83 -8.00
N LYS A 218 8.78 12.49 -6.95
CA LYS A 218 9.26 13.83 -6.54
C LYS A 218 10.73 13.84 -6.11
N ALA A 219 11.24 12.76 -5.54
CA ALA A 219 12.64 12.66 -5.13
C ALA A 219 13.50 12.45 -6.38
N ASN A 220 14.09 13.53 -6.87
CA ASN A 220 14.95 13.54 -8.04
C ASN A 220 16.37 13.08 -7.68
N ARG A 221 16.53 11.79 -7.39
CA ARG A 221 17.83 11.18 -7.09
C ARG A 221 18.30 10.35 -8.28
N PRO A 222 19.50 10.60 -8.83
CA PRO A 222 20.01 9.87 -9.99
C PRO A 222 20.14 8.36 -9.78
N ASP A 223 20.45 7.94 -8.55
CA ASP A 223 20.63 6.55 -8.14
C ASP A 223 19.30 5.79 -7.93
N HIS A 224 18.19 6.50 -7.89
CA HIS A 224 16.89 5.85 -7.73
C HIS A 224 16.48 5.10 -9.00
N ARG A 225 16.01 3.86 -8.82
CA ARG A 225 15.57 3.01 -9.94
C ARG A 225 14.49 3.68 -10.81
N CYS A 226 13.58 4.46 -10.24
CA CYS A 226 12.56 5.19 -11.02
C CYS A 226 13.17 6.27 -11.94
N THR A 227 14.28 6.91 -11.52
CA THR A 227 15.00 7.87 -12.37
C THR A 227 15.73 7.16 -13.51
N GLN A 228 16.36 6.02 -13.22
CA GLN A 228 17.01 5.21 -14.25
C GLN A 228 16.01 4.74 -15.30
N LEU A 229 14.86 4.20 -14.87
CA LEU A 229 13.80 3.71 -15.76
C LEU A 229 13.17 4.85 -16.61
N GLU A 230 13.09 6.08 -16.09
CA GLU A 230 12.60 7.23 -16.89
C GLU A 230 13.57 7.62 -18.02
N LEU A 231 14.87 7.38 -17.84
CA LEU A 231 15.90 7.77 -18.80
C LEU A 231 16.34 6.62 -19.73
N GLU A 232 16.09 5.39 -19.35
CA GLU A 232 16.48 4.18 -20.11
C GLU A 232 15.61 4.02 -21.37
N ASP A 233 16.24 3.73 -22.50
CA ASP A 233 15.56 3.29 -23.74
C ASP A 233 15.79 1.80 -23.97
N ARG A 234 15.10 0.97 -23.18
CA ARG A 234 15.27 -0.49 -23.17
C ARG A 234 14.80 -1.18 -24.45
N TYR A 235 13.81 -0.59 -25.11
CA TYR A 235 13.12 -1.22 -26.23
C TYR A 235 13.33 -0.48 -27.57
N GLY A 236 14.18 0.53 -27.62
CA GLY A 236 14.35 1.37 -28.83
C GLY A 236 13.10 2.16 -29.20
N MET A 237 12.21 2.39 -28.24
CA MET A 237 10.98 3.18 -28.46
C MET A 237 11.12 4.63 -28.02
N GLY A 238 12.22 4.98 -27.39
CA GLY A 238 12.54 6.24 -26.77
C GLY A 238 12.65 6.14 -25.24
N PRO A 239 13.33 7.11 -24.59
CA PRO A 239 13.56 7.09 -23.15
C PRO A 239 12.27 6.98 -22.35
N GLY A 240 12.27 6.13 -21.34
CA GLY A 240 11.15 5.91 -20.42
C GLY A 240 9.97 5.13 -21.01
N LEU A 241 10.05 4.66 -22.26
CA LEU A 241 8.99 3.88 -22.88
C LEU A 241 9.21 2.36 -22.71
N TYR A 242 8.19 1.72 -22.17
CA TYR A 242 8.20 0.29 -21.82
C TYR A 242 7.02 -0.46 -22.39
N LYS A 243 7.22 -1.76 -22.62
CA LYS A 243 6.09 -2.66 -22.85
C LYS A 243 5.25 -2.74 -21.57
N PRO A 244 3.91 -2.71 -21.65
CA PRO A 244 3.07 -2.80 -20.46
C PRO A 244 3.23 -4.09 -19.66
N THR A 245 3.87 -5.11 -20.23
CA THR A 245 4.17 -6.40 -19.59
C THR A 245 5.48 -6.41 -18.82
N ASP A 246 6.30 -5.37 -18.89
CA ASP A 246 7.55 -5.28 -18.15
C ASP A 246 7.29 -5.05 -16.66
N SER A 247 7.57 -6.06 -15.85
CA SER A 247 7.28 -6.00 -14.40
C SER A 247 8.21 -5.08 -13.60
N GLU A 248 9.35 -4.66 -14.14
CA GLU A 248 10.27 -3.75 -13.45
C GLU A 248 9.67 -2.35 -13.24
N ILE A 249 8.76 -1.94 -14.12
CA ILE A 249 8.06 -0.66 -13.98
C ILE A 249 6.95 -0.68 -12.92
N TYR A 250 6.58 -1.85 -12.39
CA TYR A 250 5.51 -1.98 -11.40
C TYR A 250 5.99 -1.57 -10.00
N MET A 251 7.11 -2.13 -9.55
CA MET A 251 7.72 -1.80 -8.25
C MET A 251 9.15 -1.32 -8.45
N MET A 252 9.33 -0.03 -8.58
CA MET A 252 10.64 0.56 -8.86
C MET A 252 11.53 0.62 -7.60
N HIS A 253 10.98 0.99 -6.46
CA HIS A 253 11.60 0.98 -5.13
C HIS A 253 10.56 1.25 -4.03
N ILE A 254 10.94 1.05 -2.77
CA ILE A 254 10.08 1.34 -1.61
C ILE A 254 9.73 2.83 -1.56
N ASN A 255 8.50 3.17 -1.18
CA ASN A 255 7.97 4.55 -1.15
C ASN A 255 8.04 5.31 -2.50
N CYS A 256 8.13 4.61 -3.63
CA CYS A 256 8.18 5.25 -4.94
C CYS A 256 6.86 5.94 -5.27
N THR A 257 6.93 7.23 -5.56
CA THR A 257 5.79 8.06 -6.02
C THR A 257 5.77 8.25 -7.55
N GLY A 258 6.61 7.50 -8.28
CA GLY A 258 6.60 7.46 -9.74
C GLY A 258 5.30 6.84 -10.26
N TYR A 259 4.90 7.22 -11.47
CA TYR A 259 3.66 6.81 -12.10
C TYR A 259 3.86 6.50 -13.58
N LEU A 260 2.83 5.96 -14.21
CA LEU A 260 2.83 5.60 -15.63
C LEU A 260 1.79 6.43 -16.38
N THR A 261 2.11 6.76 -17.65
CA THR A 261 1.16 7.29 -18.63
C THR A 261 1.20 6.42 -19.89
N TYR A 262 0.33 6.70 -20.87
CA TYR A 262 0.20 5.90 -22.07
C TYR A 262 0.80 6.60 -23.29
N GLU A 263 1.40 5.80 -24.15
CA GLU A 263 1.73 6.16 -25.52
C GLU A 263 0.70 5.52 -26.44
N ILE A 264 -0.02 6.35 -27.21
CA ILE A 264 -1.08 5.91 -28.12
C ILE A 264 -0.44 5.35 -29.39
N ASP A 265 -0.97 4.26 -29.93
CA ASP A 265 -0.61 3.77 -31.24
C ASP A 265 -0.96 4.86 -32.29
N PRO A 266 0.00 5.28 -33.14
CA PRO A 266 -0.20 6.35 -34.11
C PRO A 266 -1.45 6.21 -35.00
N LYS A 267 -1.92 4.99 -35.26
CA LYS A 267 -3.14 4.73 -36.05
C LYS A 267 -4.43 5.26 -35.39
N TYR A 268 -4.40 5.63 -34.10
CA TYR A 268 -5.56 6.17 -33.36
C TYR A 268 -5.42 7.66 -33.05
N LEU A 269 -4.29 8.28 -33.45
CA LEU A 269 -4.06 9.73 -33.33
C LEU A 269 -4.66 10.47 -34.49
#